data_9808c456abcb0b0e4fcb6ce9a90ab8a8
#
_entry.id   9808c456abcb0b0e4fcb6ce9a90ab8a8
#
_cell.length_a   1.000
_cell.length_b   1.000
_cell.length_c   1.000
_cell.angle_alpha   90.00
_cell.angle_beta   90.00
_cell.angle_gamma   90.00
#
_symmetry.space_group_name_H-M   'P 1'
#
loop_
_entity.id
_entity.type
_entity.pdbx_description
1 polymer ?
#
loop_
_entity_poly.entity_id
_entity_poly.type
_entity_poly.pdbx_seq_one_letter_code
_entity_poly.pdbx_strand_id
1 'polypeptide(L)'
;DDVESRGLGDVYKRQGIDAGSTTIKATLVNDDREIVWSSYANNEGSPLTAAINIVKKIQSELPEGAWIARSCATGYGEGLITTGLHLDEGVVETMAHYRGAEMVSPGVTAVIDIGGQDMKYLAITDGVIDSIAVNEACSSGCGSFLQTFAMSMGLTIQEFTQKALASTHPVDLGSRCTVFMNSSVKQAQKEGASIEDIAAGLCYSVVRNALYKVIKLRDSGELGDTVVVQGGTFLNDAVLRAFELLTEREVTRPNIAGLMGAFGAALTARMHYELSLIHI
;
A
#
# COMPACT_ATOMS: atom_id res chain seq x y z
N ASP A 1 9.14 25.22 -33.73
CA ASP A 1 7.76 24.71 -33.66
C ASP A 1 7.57 23.56 -32.64
N ASP A 2 8.63 23.05 -32.03
CA ASP A 2 8.56 21.92 -31.08
C ASP A 2 8.60 22.35 -29.59
N VAL A 3 8.70 23.62 -29.31
CA VAL A 3 8.85 24.14 -27.94
C VAL A 3 7.49 24.46 -27.31
N GLU A 4 6.47 24.79 -28.10
CA GLU A 4 5.13 25.11 -27.59
C GLU A 4 4.31 23.87 -27.20
N SER A 5 4.55 22.70 -27.80
CA SER A 5 3.80 21.48 -27.46
C SER A 5 4.25 20.83 -26.14
N ARG A 6 5.50 21.07 -25.69
CA ARG A 6 6.00 20.57 -24.41
C ARG A 6 5.44 21.33 -23.19
N GLY A 7 5.02 22.57 -23.37
CA GLY A 7 4.43 23.37 -22.28
C GLY A 7 2.99 23.02 -21.94
N LEU A 8 2.21 22.53 -22.90
CA LEU A 8 0.78 22.21 -22.70
C LEU A 8 0.55 20.87 -21.99
N GLY A 9 1.42 19.87 -22.20
CA GLY A 9 1.33 18.56 -21.54
C GLY A 9 1.59 18.60 -20.02
N ASP A 10 2.33 19.60 -19.55
CA ASP A 10 2.67 19.75 -18.12
C ASP A 10 1.65 20.54 -17.29
N VAL A 11 0.66 21.15 -17.90
CA VAL A 11 -0.30 22.03 -17.24
C VAL A 11 -1.41 21.26 -16.52
N TYR A 12 -1.85 20.14 -17.06
CA TYR A 12 -2.93 19.33 -16.50
C TYR A 12 -2.40 18.24 -15.59
N LYS A 13 -2.83 18.23 -14.34
CA LYS A 13 -2.53 17.16 -13.38
C LYS A 13 -3.81 16.46 -12.96
N ARG A 14 -3.71 15.16 -12.66
CA ARG A 14 -4.81 14.38 -12.09
C ARG A 14 -4.39 13.97 -10.70
N GLN A 15 -5.29 14.21 -9.76
CA GLN A 15 -5.03 13.99 -8.34
C GLN A 15 -5.70 12.72 -7.87
N GLY A 16 -4.95 11.90 -7.14
CA GLY A 16 -5.49 10.80 -6.37
C GLY A 16 -5.19 10.98 -4.89
N ILE A 17 -6.18 10.76 -4.04
CA ILE A 17 -6.04 10.77 -2.58
C ILE A 17 -6.51 9.43 -2.04
N ASP A 18 -5.65 8.75 -1.29
CA ASP A 18 -5.97 7.54 -0.54
C ASP A 18 -6.03 7.86 0.95
N ALA A 19 -7.24 7.83 1.50
CA ALA A 19 -7.52 8.06 2.90
C ALA A 19 -7.67 6.75 3.65
N GLY A 20 -6.56 6.17 4.03
CA GLY A 20 -6.54 4.96 4.86
C GLY A 20 -6.88 5.23 6.33
N SER A 21 -7.02 4.17 7.11
CA SER A 21 -7.37 4.23 8.55
C SER A 21 -6.33 4.96 9.41
N THR A 22 -5.04 4.85 9.07
CA THR A 22 -3.92 5.44 9.84
C THR A 22 -3.14 6.48 9.07
N THR A 23 -3.14 6.41 7.75
CA THR A 23 -2.32 7.24 6.88
C THR A 23 -3.16 7.84 5.76
N ILE A 24 -2.72 8.98 5.27
CA ILE A 24 -3.24 9.60 4.07
C ILE A 24 -2.12 9.75 3.05
N LYS A 25 -2.42 9.46 1.81
CA LYS A 25 -1.48 9.54 0.70
C LYS A 25 -2.12 10.32 -0.44
N ALA A 26 -1.30 11.03 -1.19
CA ALA A 26 -1.76 11.67 -2.39
C ALA A 26 -0.69 11.62 -3.47
N THR A 27 -1.14 11.55 -4.72
CA THR A 27 -0.29 11.63 -5.90
C THR A 27 -0.88 12.55 -6.95
N LEU A 28 -0.01 13.24 -7.68
CA LEU A 28 -0.36 13.92 -8.91
C LEU A 28 0.31 13.20 -10.08
N VAL A 29 -0.46 12.90 -11.10
CA VAL A 29 0.06 12.32 -12.35
C VAL A 29 -0.06 13.29 -13.51
N ASN A 30 0.91 13.25 -14.41
CA ASN A 30 0.91 13.97 -15.67
C ASN A 30 0.16 13.18 -16.77
N ASP A 31 0.19 13.70 -18.00
CA ASP A 31 -0.41 13.04 -19.17
C ASP A 31 0.28 11.73 -19.55
N ASP A 32 1.55 11.55 -19.19
CA ASP A 32 2.32 10.32 -19.42
C ASP A 32 2.12 9.27 -18.32
N ARG A 33 1.21 9.52 -17.37
CA ARG A 33 0.93 8.66 -16.20
C ARG A 33 2.08 8.58 -15.20
N GLU A 34 3.02 9.51 -15.26
CA GLU A 34 4.12 9.60 -14.31
C GLU A 34 3.68 10.37 -13.06
N ILE A 35 4.13 9.92 -11.91
CA ILE A 35 3.93 10.64 -10.65
C ILE A 35 4.89 11.83 -10.63
N VAL A 36 4.34 13.03 -10.69
CA VAL A 36 5.11 14.28 -10.65
C VAL A 36 5.17 14.89 -9.25
N TRP A 37 4.31 14.45 -8.36
CA TRP A 37 4.29 14.85 -6.96
C TRP A 37 3.62 13.76 -6.12
N SER A 38 4.08 13.58 -4.90
CA SER A 38 3.46 12.65 -3.95
C SER A 38 3.64 13.09 -2.50
N SER A 39 2.73 12.63 -1.64
CA SER A 39 2.81 12.79 -0.19
C SER A 39 2.32 11.53 0.50
N TYR A 40 2.99 11.17 1.58
CA TYR A 40 2.62 10.10 2.50
C TYR A 40 2.70 10.64 3.93
N ALA A 41 1.59 10.67 4.65
CA ALA A 41 1.51 11.23 5.98
C ALA A 41 0.62 10.41 6.91
N ASN A 42 0.83 10.53 8.22
CA ASN A 42 -0.10 10.04 9.23
C ASN A 42 -1.35 10.93 9.23
N ASN A 43 -2.54 10.34 9.38
CA ASN A 43 -3.80 11.10 9.44
C ASN A 43 -4.16 11.53 10.87
N GLU A 44 -3.40 11.10 11.89
CA GLU A 44 -3.59 11.44 13.30
C GLU A 44 -5.04 11.27 13.80
N GLY A 45 -5.79 10.33 13.20
CA GLY A 45 -7.19 10.10 13.50
C GLY A 45 -8.18 11.12 12.90
N SER A 46 -7.69 12.06 12.07
CA SER A 46 -8.50 13.07 11.38
C SER A 46 -8.22 13.10 9.87
N PRO A 47 -8.75 12.13 9.10
CA PRO A 47 -8.45 12.03 7.67
C PRO A 47 -8.85 13.27 6.87
N LEU A 48 -9.96 13.93 7.22
CA LEU A 48 -10.38 15.15 6.52
C LEU A 48 -9.40 16.31 6.76
N THR A 49 -8.95 16.53 7.99
CA THR A 49 -7.95 17.57 8.30
C THR A 49 -6.64 17.29 7.59
N ALA A 50 -6.20 16.04 7.58
CA ALA A 50 -4.99 15.62 6.89
C ALA A 50 -5.11 15.82 5.37
N ALA A 51 -6.28 15.53 4.78
CA ALA A 51 -6.56 15.76 3.36
C ALA A 51 -6.55 17.28 3.02
N ILE A 52 -7.15 18.12 3.85
CA ILE A 52 -7.12 19.58 3.68
C ILE A 52 -5.64 20.07 3.67
N ASN A 53 -4.82 19.58 4.58
CA ASN A 53 -3.41 19.96 4.65
C ASN A 53 -2.64 19.51 3.39
N ILE A 54 -2.92 18.32 2.87
CA ILE A 54 -2.34 17.83 1.63
C ILE A 54 -2.77 18.72 0.44
N VAL A 55 -4.05 19.06 0.32
CA VAL A 55 -4.52 19.93 -0.76
C VAL A 55 -3.87 21.32 -0.70
N LYS A 56 -3.76 21.92 0.50
CA LYS A 56 -3.03 23.17 0.70
C LYS A 56 -1.56 23.06 0.29
N LYS A 57 -0.91 21.95 0.61
CA LYS A 57 0.46 21.69 0.22
C LYS A 57 0.59 21.58 -1.30
N ILE A 58 -0.30 20.82 -1.95
CA ILE A 58 -0.36 20.75 -3.41
C ILE A 58 -0.50 22.17 -4.01
N GLN A 59 -1.46 22.98 -3.53
CA GLN A 59 -1.65 24.35 -4.01
C GLN A 59 -0.42 25.25 -3.89
N SER A 60 0.37 25.05 -2.82
CA SER A 60 1.60 25.83 -2.61
C SER A 60 2.80 25.34 -3.43
N GLU A 61 2.80 24.10 -3.87
CA GLU A 61 3.92 23.47 -4.57
C GLU A 61 3.65 23.27 -6.08
N LEU A 62 2.41 23.50 -6.55
CA LEU A 62 2.10 23.45 -7.97
C LEU A 62 2.85 24.56 -8.72
N PRO A 63 3.47 24.25 -9.88
CA PRO A 63 4.06 25.27 -10.75
C PRO A 63 3.03 26.30 -11.21
N GLU A 64 3.50 27.52 -11.48
CA GLU A 64 2.64 28.58 -12.03
C GLU A 64 2.00 28.12 -13.35
N GLY A 65 0.69 28.29 -13.46
CA GLY A 65 -0.09 27.85 -14.62
C GLY A 65 -0.53 26.38 -14.61
N ALA A 66 -0.03 25.57 -13.68
CA ALA A 66 -0.51 24.20 -13.51
C ALA A 66 -1.83 24.15 -12.70
N TRP A 67 -2.71 23.23 -13.03
CA TRP A 67 -3.97 23.04 -12.32
C TRP A 67 -4.42 21.57 -12.30
N ILE A 68 -5.28 21.25 -11.35
CA ILE A 68 -5.86 19.91 -11.21
C ILE A 68 -7.05 19.80 -12.16
N ALA A 69 -6.92 19.00 -13.20
CA ALA A 69 -7.96 18.81 -14.20
C ALA A 69 -9.07 17.86 -13.73
N ARG A 70 -8.73 16.90 -12.87
CA ARG A 70 -9.68 15.98 -12.24
C ARG A 70 -9.06 15.36 -10.99
N SER A 71 -9.91 15.05 -10.01
CA SER A 71 -9.54 14.53 -8.70
C SER A 71 -10.36 13.29 -8.34
N CYS A 72 -9.73 12.31 -7.70
CA CYS A 72 -10.38 11.09 -7.26
C CYS A 72 -9.90 10.70 -5.86
N ALA A 73 -10.81 10.28 -4.99
CA ALA A 73 -10.48 9.71 -3.70
C ALA A 73 -10.66 8.19 -3.67
N THR A 74 -9.97 7.55 -2.74
CA THR A 74 -10.10 6.13 -2.41
C THR A 74 -9.78 5.87 -0.95
N GLY A 75 -9.91 4.63 -0.49
CA GLY A 75 -9.63 4.20 0.87
C GLY A 75 -10.83 4.31 1.80
N TYR A 76 -10.66 3.95 3.07
CA TYR A 76 -11.70 3.94 4.08
C TYR A 76 -12.44 5.30 4.23
N GLY A 77 -11.71 6.40 4.07
CA GLY A 77 -12.23 7.77 4.16
C GLY A 77 -12.74 8.35 2.85
N GLU A 78 -12.85 7.56 1.77
CA GLU A 78 -13.19 8.01 0.41
C GLU A 78 -14.40 8.94 0.38
N GLY A 79 -15.56 8.52 0.88
CA GLY A 79 -16.81 9.30 0.83
C GLY A 79 -16.72 10.61 1.63
N LEU A 80 -16.04 10.59 2.79
CA LEU A 80 -15.82 11.78 3.61
C LEU A 80 -14.98 12.83 2.86
N ILE A 81 -13.90 12.39 2.22
CA ILE A 81 -12.96 13.27 1.53
C ILE A 81 -13.56 13.78 0.23
N THR A 82 -14.18 12.91 -0.56
CA THR A 82 -14.87 13.28 -1.80
C THR A 82 -15.90 14.39 -1.54
N THR A 83 -16.72 14.21 -0.51
CA THR A 83 -17.74 15.20 -0.15
C THR A 83 -17.12 16.46 0.48
N GLY A 84 -16.19 16.29 1.43
CA GLY A 84 -15.64 17.40 2.22
C GLY A 84 -14.71 18.32 1.43
N LEU A 85 -14.06 17.82 0.38
CA LEU A 85 -13.17 18.59 -0.50
C LEU A 85 -13.77 18.86 -1.88
N HIS A 86 -15.01 18.44 -2.11
CA HIS A 86 -15.67 18.55 -3.42
C HIS A 86 -14.83 17.96 -4.57
N LEU A 87 -14.26 16.76 -4.34
CA LEU A 87 -13.54 16.06 -5.38
C LEU A 87 -14.50 15.56 -6.45
N ASP A 88 -14.00 15.37 -7.67
CA ASP A 88 -14.84 15.02 -8.81
C ASP A 88 -15.46 13.63 -8.66
N GLU A 89 -14.75 12.69 -8.01
CA GLU A 89 -15.20 11.31 -7.86
C GLU A 89 -14.49 10.55 -6.73
N GLY A 90 -15.09 9.42 -6.38
CA GLY A 90 -14.49 8.38 -5.55
C GLY A 90 -14.40 7.06 -6.31
N VAL A 91 -13.44 6.23 -5.95
CA VAL A 91 -13.28 4.88 -6.48
C VAL A 91 -13.07 3.88 -5.36
N VAL A 92 -13.67 2.71 -5.52
CA VAL A 92 -13.50 1.61 -4.56
C VAL A 92 -12.02 1.26 -4.43
N GLU A 93 -11.55 1.10 -3.22
CA GLU A 93 -10.14 0.93 -2.88
C GLU A 93 -9.48 -0.24 -3.62
N THR A 94 -10.17 -1.37 -3.76
CA THR A 94 -9.66 -2.53 -4.50
C THR A 94 -9.43 -2.22 -5.98
N MET A 95 -10.28 -1.40 -6.59
CA MET A 95 -10.10 -0.96 -7.98
C MET A 95 -8.92 0.00 -8.13
N ALA A 96 -8.73 0.91 -7.18
CA ALA A 96 -7.57 1.79 -7.17
C ALA A 96 -6.27 0.98 -7.07
N HIS A 97 -6.20 0.06 -6.12
CA HIS A 97 -5.04 -0.82 -5.94
C HIS A 97 -4.75 -1.67 -7.17
N TYR A 98 -5.77 -2.25 -7.80
CA TYR A 98 -5.62 -3.02 -9.04
C TYR A 98 -5.10 -2.14 -10.19
N ARG A 99 -5.67 -0.96 -10.41
CA ARG A 99 -5.22 -0.05 -11.50
C ARG A 99 -3.78 0.38 -11.33
N GLY A 100 -3.38 0.68 -10.09
CA GLY A 100 -1.98 0.98 -9.78
C GLY A 100 -1.07 -0.20 -10.09
N ALA A 101 -1.45 -1.41 -9.68
CA ALA A 101 -0.68 -2.63 -9.90
C ALA A 101 -0.56 -2.98 -11.39
N GLU A 102 -1.67 -2.93 -12.14
CA GLU A 102 -1.68 -3.19 -13.58
C GLU A 102 -0.82 -2.19 -14.36
N MET A 103 -0.80 -0.92 -13.93
CA MET A 103 0.05 0.09 -14.56
C MET A 103 1.54 -0.17 -14.35
N VAL A 104 1.93 -0.67 -13.17
CA VAL A 104 3.33 -0.97 -12.82
C VAL A 104 3.78 -2.32 -13.38
N SER A 105 2.88 -3.29 -13.39
CA SER A 105 3.14 -4.67 -13.79
C SER A 105 1.98 -5.18 -14.65
N PRO A 106 1.98 -4.86 -15.95
CA PRO A 106 0.92 -5.29 -16.86
C PRO A 106 0.72 -6.80 -16.85
N GLY A 107 -0.53 -7.23 -16.82
CA GLY A 107 -0.88 -8.65 -16.71
C GLY A 107 -0.73 -9.22 -15.31
N VAL A 108 -0.83 -8.38 -14.27
CA VAL A 108 -0.80 -8.81 -12.87
C VAL A 108 -1.88 -9.86 -12.60
N THR A 109 -1.48 -10.96 -11.96
CA THR A 109 -2.36 -12.07 -11.59
C THR A 109 -2.78 -12.06 -10.12
N ALA A 110 -1.95 -11.45 -9.26
CA ALA A 110 -2.27 -11.28 -7.85
C ALA A 110 -1.75 -9.95 -7.31
N VAL A 111 -2.59 -9.26 -6.54
CA VAL A 111 -2.20 -8.08 -5.77
C VAL A 111 -2.37 -8.39 -4.29
N ILE A 112 -1.30 -8.23 -3.52
CA ILE A 112 -1.34 -8.36 -2.07
C ILE A 112 -0.98 -7.00 -1.47
N ASP A 113 -1.95 -6.35 -0.88
CA ASP A 113 -1.77 -5.10 -0.16
C ASP A 113 -1.79 -5.35 1.34
N ILE A 114 -0.72 -4.96 2.04
CA ILE A 114 -0.67 -5.01 3.50
C ILE A 114 -0.45 -3.59 4.01
N GLY A 115 -1.53 -3.02 4.53
CA GLY A 115 -1.56 -1.69 5.12
C GLY A 115 -1.10 -1.66 6.58
N GLY A 116 -1.40 -0.55 7.26
CA GLY A 116 -1.13 -0.40 8.70
C GLY A 116 -2.03 -1.25 9.58
N GLN A 117 -3.32 -1.40 9.23
CA GLN A 117 -4.33 -2.10 10.04
C GLN A 117 -5.17 -3.11 9.26
N ASP A 118 -5.10 -3.10 7.96
CA ASP A 118 -5.85 -3.97 7.07
C ASP A 118 -4.95 -4.63 6.04
N MET A 119 -5.47 -5.65 5.40
CA MET A 119 -4.83 -6.26 4.23
C MET A 119 -5.88 -6.67 3.22
N LYS A 120 -5.49 -6.65 1.95
CA LYS A 120 -6.32 -7.02 0.82
C LYS A 120 -5.55 -7.93 -0.11
N TYR A 121 -6.24 -8.91 -0.63
CA TYR A 121 -5.78 -9.77 -1.71
C TYR A 121 -6.75 -9.69 -2.87
N LEU A 122 -6.24 -9.52 -4.06
CA LEU A 122 -6.99 -9.55 -5.30
C LEU A 122 -6.41 -10.65 -6.18
N ALA A 123 -7.23 -11.58 -6.62
CA ALA A 123 -6.90 -12.49 -7.70
C ALA A 123 -7.41 -11.91 -9.01
N ILE A 124 -6.59 -11.90 -10.04
CA ILE A 124 -6.92 -11.33 -11.35
C ILE A 124 -6.78 -12.42 -12.41
N THR A 125 -7.84 -12.59 -13.21
CA THR A 125 -7.86 -13.47 -14.36
C THR A 125 -8.30 -12.69 -15.59
N ASP A 126 -7.50 -12.72 -16.63
CA ASP A 126 -7.78 -12.01 -17.90
C ASP A 126 -8.12 -10.52 -17.74
N GLY A 127 -7.40 -9.84 -16.81
CA GLY A 127 -7.60 -8.42 -16.54
C GLY A 127 -8.85 -8.08 -15.72
N VAL A 128 -9.51 -9.09 -15.13
CA VAL A 128 -10.70 -8.93 -14.29
C VAL A 128 -10.40 -9.42 -12.88
N ILE A 129 -10.83 -8.68 -11.86
CA ILE A 129 -10.76 -9.14 -10.47
C ILE A 129 -11.75 -10.28 -10.29
N ASP A 130 -11.23 -11.48 -10.14
CA ASP A 130 -11.99 -12.72 -9.98
C ASP A 130 -12.37 -12.99 -8.52
N SER A 131 -11.46 -12.68 -7.60
CA SER A 131 -11.64 -12.92 -6.17
C SER A 131 -11.00 -11.84 -5.32
N ILE A 132 -11.64 -11.54 -4.20
CA ILE A 132 -11.15 -10.57 -3.21
C ILE A 132 -11.19 -11.23 -1.83
N ALA A 133 -10.08 -11.15 -1.11
CA ALA A 133 -10.04 -11.45 0.33
C ALA A 133 -9.55 -10.24 1.10
N VAL A 134 -10.25 -9.89 2.18
CA VAL A 134 -9.95 -8.71 3.01
C VAL A 134 -9.88 -9.11 4.47
N ASN A 135 -8.96 -8.53 5.21
CA ASN A 135 -8.92 -8.59 6.66
C ASN A 135 -8.84 -7.17 7.23
N GLU A 136 -9.95 -6.67 7.71
CA GLU A 136 -10.08 -5.37 8.37
C GLU A 136 -10.24 -5.53 9.91
N ALA A 137 -10.50 -6.75 10.36
CA ALA A 137 -10.86 -7.00 11.76
C ALA A 137 -9.65 -7.25 12.68
N CYS A 138 -8.47 -7.53 12.14
CA CYS A 138 -7.33 -7.95 12.95
C CYS A 138 -6.01 -7.38 12.44
N SER A 139 -5.43 -6.48 13.20
CA SER A 139 -4.11 -5.88 12.89
C SER A 139 -2.92 -6.83 13.04
N SER A 140 -3.12 -8.07 13.51
CA SER A 140 -2.02 -9.04 13.78
C SER A 140 -1.26 -9.51 12.53
N GLY A 141 -1.69 -9.11 11.36
CA GLY A 141 -1.02 -9.37 10.09
C GLY A 141 -0.62 -8.11 9.35
N CYS A 142 -0.60 -6.94 10.01
CA CYS A 142 -0.45 -5.63 9.38
C CYS A 142 0.72 -4.85 9.98
N GLY A 143 1.04 -3.70 9.39
CA GLY A 143 2.21 -2.90 9.78
C GLY A 143 2.21 -2.42 11.22
N SER A 144 1.04 -2.05 11.79
CA SER A 144 0.92 -1.62 13.19
C SER A 144 1.33 -2.70 14.19
N PHE A 145 1.17 -3.97 13.84
CA PHE A 145 1.65 -5.10 14.64
C PHE A 145 3.18 -5.08 14.75
N LEU A 146 3.89 -4.97 13.63
CA LEU A 146 5.35 -4.89 13.62
C LEU A 146 5.86 -3.63 14.34
N GLN A 147 5.18 -2.50 14.14
CA GLN A 147 5.50 -1.25 14.81
C GLN A 147 5.40 -1.34 16.33
N THR A 148 4.32 -1.98 16.83
CA THR A 148 4.12 -2.21 18.27
C THR A 148 5.23 -3.07 18.85
N PHE A 149 5.65 -4.14 18.17
CA PHE A 149 6.75 -4.99 18.64
C PHE A 149 8.09 -4.29 18.55
N ALA A 150 8.40 -3.55 17.49
CA ALA A 150 9.61 -2.75 17.38
C ALA A 150 9.72 -1.77 18.56
N MET A 151 8.66 -1.01 18.84
CA MET A 151 8.61 -0.09 19.98
C MET A 151 8.78 -0.80 21.33
N SER A 152 8.18 -1.98 21.52
CA SER A 152 8.31 -2.77 22.76
C SER A 152 9.73 -3.28 22.98
N MET A 153 10.53 -3.39 21.93
CA MET A 153 11.95 -3.76 21.96
C MET A 153 12.87 -2.53 22.02
N GLY A 154 12.31 -1.32 22.08
CA GLY A 154 13.08 -0.07 22.09
C GLY A 154 13.72 0.27 20.73
N LEU A 155 13.16 -0.23 19.63
CA LEU A 155 13.67 -0.07 18.28
C LEU A 155 12.74 0.82 17.43
N THR A 156 13.33 1.58 16.52
CA THR A 156 12.61 2.13 15.37
C THR A 156 12.25 1.00 14.41
N ILE A 157 11.29 1.22 13.52
CA ILE A 157 10.91 0.20 12.51
C ILE A 157 12.08 -0.09 11.55
N GLN A 158 12.92 0.90 11.26
CA GLN A 158 14.11 0.74 10.44
C GLN A 158 15.16 -0.17 11.12
N GLU A 159 15.47 0.09 12.40
CA GLU A 159 16.37 -0.77 13.17
C GLU A 159 15.83 -2.18 13.31
N PHE A 160 14.52 -2.32 13.55
CA PHE A 160 13.84 -3.61 13.58
C PHE A 160 14.01 -4.36 12.27
N THR A 161 13.82 -3.69 11.12
CA THR A 161 14.01 -4.28 9.79
C THR A 161 15.44 -4.76 9.59
N GLN A 162 16.44 -3.94 9.94
CA GLN A 162 17.85 -4.32 9.81
C GLN A 162 18.21 -5.53 10.67
N LYS A 163 17.69 -5.58 11.90
CA LYS A 163 17.87 -6.74 12.77
C LYS A 163 17.21 -7.99 12.19
N ALA A 164 15.97 -7.89 11.72
CA ALA A 164 15.28 -9.02 11.10
C ALA A 164 16.02 -9.58 9.88
N LEU A 165 16.61 -8.70 9.06
CA LEU A 165 17.41 -9.09 7.89
C LEU A 165 18.74 -9.78 8.28
N ALA A 166 19.29 -9.45 9.44
CA ALA A 166 20.52 -10.05 9.96
C ALA A 166 20.29 -11.43 10.63
N SER A 167 19.03 -11.85 10.81
CA SER A 167 18.70 -13.15 11.39
C SER A 167 19.21 -14.31 10.56
N THR A 168 19.76 -15.32 11.25
CA THR A 168 20.18 -16.58 10.65
C THR A 168 19.28 -17.75 11.00
N HIS A 169 18.51 -17.64 12.09
CA HIS A 169 17.63 -18.69 12.61
C HIS A 169 16.30 -18.07 13.10
N PRO A 170 15.43 -17.60 12.18
CA PRO A 170 14.16 -16.98 12.57
C PRO A 170 13.34 -17.86 13.50
N VAL A 171 12.88 -17.31 14.63
CA VAL A 171 12.05 -18.05 15.58
C VAL A 171 10.69 -18.35 14.95
N ASP A 172 10.21 -19.59 15.04
CA ASP A 172 8.85 -19.91 14.64
C ASP A 172 7.84 -19.45 15.70
N LEU A 173 7.28 -18.29 15.51
CA LEU A 173 6.26 -17.69 16.37
C LEU A 173 4.83 -18.08 15.94
N GLY A 174 4.68 -18.80 14.83
CA GLY A 174 3.39 -19.14 14.23
C GLY A 174 2.66 -17.91 13.69
N SER A 175 1.35 -18.03 13.45
CA SER A 175 0.46 -16.97 12.99
C SER A 175 -0.68 -16.75 13.99
N ARG A 176 -0.35 -16.23 15.17
CA ARG A 176 -1.32 -16.01 16.28
C ARG A 176 -1.75 -14.55 16.35
N CYS A 177 -2.86 -14.29 17.05
CA CYS A 177 -3.24 -12.90 17.33
C CYS A 177 -2.23 -12.23 18.27
N THR A 178 -2.18 -10.90 18.24
CA THR A 178 -1.20 -10.08 19.00
C THR A 178 -1.12 -10.43 20.48
N VAL A 179 -2.25 -10.75 21.13
CA VAL A 179 -2.29 -11.10 22.55
C VAL A 179 -1.46 -12.36 22.84
N PHE A 180 -1.63 -13.40 22.03
CA PHE A 180 -0.86 -14.64 22.19
C PHE A 180 0.57 -14.50 21.70
N MET A 181 0.82 -13.61 20.72
CA MET A 181 2.16 -13.35 20.21
C MET A 181 3.09 -12.77 21.27
N ASN A 182 2.60 -11.88 22.14
CA ASN A 182 3.37 -11.36 23.27
C ASN A 182 3.92 -12.48 24.17
N SER A 183 3.12 -13.52 24.43
CA SER A 183 3.56 -14.67 25.23
C SER A 183 4.61 -15.50 24.48
N SER A 184 4.45 -15.70 23.18
CA SER A 184 5.42 -16.43 22.34
C SER A 184 6.75 -15.69 22.26
N VAL A 185 6.74 -14.36 22.08
CA VAL A 185 7.95 -13.53 22.07
C VAL A 185 8.67 -13.60 23.44
N LYS A 186 7.93 -13.44 24.55
CA LYS A 186 8.53 -13.56 25.89
C LYS A 186 9.12 -14.96 26.15
N GLN A 187 8.50 -16.00 25.64
CA GLN A 187 9.01 -17.36 25.75
C GLN A 187 10.31 -17.52 24.95
N ALA A 188 10.34 -17.06 23.70
CA ALA A 188 11.54 -17.08 22.87
C ALA A 188 12.71 -16.32 23.53
N GLN A 189 12.43 -15.16 24.14
CA GLN A 189 13.44 -14.40 24.90
C GLN A 189 13.99 -15.19 26.11
N LYS A 190 13.13 -15.90 26.85
CA LYS A 190 13.55 -16.75 27.98
C LYS A 190 14.39 -17.94 27.51
N GLU A 191 14.15 -18.46 26.33
CA GLU A 191 14.89 -19.53 25.69
C GLU A 191 16.21 -19.07 25.06
N GLY A 192 16.50 -17.76 25.11
CA GLY A 192 17.76 -17.19 24.66
C GLY A 192 17.79 -16.82 23.17
N ALA A 193 16.63 -16.72 22.50
CA ALA A 193 16.59 -16.27 21.12
C ALA A 193 17.09 -14.82 21.00
N SER A 194 17.84 -14.53 19.95
CA SER A 194 18.33 -13.19 19.65
C SER A 194 17.18 -12.24 19.24
N ILE A 195 17.41 -10.94 19.38
CA ILE A 195 16.44 -9.94 18.90
C ILE A 195 16.27 -10.06 17.38
N GLU A 196 17.34 -10.37 16.68
CA GLU A 196 17.36 -10.59 15.23
C GLU A 196 16.42 -11.73 14.84
N ASP A 197 16.52 -12.86 15.51
CA ASP A 197 15.71 -14.05 15.22
C ASP A 197 14.24 -13.86 15.59
N ILE A 198 13.95 -13.12 16.66
CA ILE A 198 12.58 -12.75 17.06
C ILE A 198 11.99 -11.77 16.05
N ALA A 199 12.73 -10.74 15.64
CA ALA A 199 12.27 -9.74 14.68
C ALA A 199 11.95 -10.39 13.32
N ALA A 200 12.81 -11.29 12.84
CA ALA A 200 12.54 -12.08 11.64
C ALA A 200 11.29 -12.96 11.82
N GLY A 201 11.17 -13.67 12.92
CA GLY A 201 10.02 -14.51 13.25
C GLY A 201 8.69 -13.75 13.24
N LEU A 202 8.70 -12.48 13.67
CA LEU A 202 7.53 -11.58 13.58
C LEU A 202 7.19 -11.22 12.14
N CYS A 203 8.19 -10.94 11.28
CA CYS A 203 7.96 -10.71 9.85
C CYS A 203 7.35 -11.95 9.17
N TYR A 204 7.90 -13.14 9.45
CA TYR A 204 7.33 -14.41 8.98
C TYR A 204 5.87 -14.61 9.46
N SER A 205 5.58 -14.24 10.70
CA SER A 205 4.23 -14.36 11.26
C SER A 205 3.20 -13.50 10.52
N VAL A 206 3.57 -12.26 10.17
CA VAL A 206 2.73 -11.36 9.36
C VAL A 206 2.43 -12.01 8.01
N VAL A 207 3.45 -12.48 7.32
CA VAL A 207 3.28 -13.10 5.99
C VAL A 207 2.47 -14.39 6.06
N ARG A 208 2.75 -15.26 7.04
CA ARG A 208 1.95 -16.48 7.25
C ARG A 208 0.47 -16.17 7.53
N ASN A 209 0.20 -15.10 8.27
CA ASN A 209 -1.17 -14.68 8.50
C ASN A 209 -1.86 -14.24 7.19
N ALA A 210 -1.16 -13.47 6.36
CA ALA A 210 -1.65 -13.08 5.03
C ALA A 210 -1.94 -14.31 4.17
N LEU A 211 -0.94 -15.15 3.94
CA LEU A 211 -1.01 -16.29 3.02
C LEU A 211 -2.03 -17.34 3.47
N TYR A 212 -1.97 -17.76 4.74
CA TYR A 212 -2.70 -18.96 5.17
C TYR A 212 -4.02 -18.68 5.88
N LYS A 213 -4.21 -17.47 6.45
CA LYS A 213 -5.48 -17.14 7.13
C LYS A 213 -6.39 -16.24 6.31
N VAL A 214 -5.82 -15.27 5.61
CA VAL A 214 -6.61 -14.32 4.82
C VAL A 214 -6.82 -14.86 3.40
N ILE A 215 -5.76 -15.11 2.67
CA ILE A 215 -5.80 -15.65 1.30
C ILE A 215 -6.24 -17.10 1.30
N LYS A 216 -5.88 -17.86 2.35
CA LYS A 216 -6.10 -19.31 2.50
C LYS A 216 -5.40 -20.11 1.40
N LEU A 217 -4.22 -19.65 1.04
CA LEU A 217 -3.38 -20.25 0.01
C LEU A 217 -3.05 -21.71 0.36
N ARG A 218 -3.23 -22.61 -0.58
CA ARG A 218 -2.86 -24.03 -0.46
C ARG A 218 -1.55 -24.32 -1.16
N ASP A 219 -1.33 -23.65 -2.28
CA ASP A 219 -0.14 -23.76 -3.10
C ASP A 219 0.23 -22.36 -3.65
N SER A 220 1.53 -22.05 -3.70
CA SER A 220 2.00 -20.75 -4.21
C SER A 220 1.66 -20.52 -5.69
N GLY A 221 1.39 -21.58 -6.46
CA GLY A 221 0.91 -21.51 -7.83
C GLY A 221 -0.44 -20.81 -7.98
N GLU A 222 -1.29 -20.82 -6.93
CA GLU A 222 -2.59 -20.13 -6.94
C GLU A 222 -2.47 -18.60 -7.07
N LEU A 223 -1.30 -18.02 -6.81
CA LEU A 223 -1.04 -16.59 -7.01
C LEU A 223 -0.86 -16.21 -8.49
N GLY A 224 -0.72 -17.19 -9.39
CA GLY A 224 -0.44 -16.95 -10.81
C GLY A 224 1.00 -16.52 -11.05
N ASP A 225 1.30 -15.97 -12.22
CA ASP A 225 2.68 -15.74 -12.66
C ASP A 225 3.23 -14.36 -12.25
N THR A 226 2.37 -13.35 -12.21
CA THR A 226 2.76 -11.96 -11.97
C THR A 226 2.15 -11.46 -10.66
N VAL A 227 2.94 -11.44 -9.60
CA VAL A 227 2.49 -11.05 -8.25
C VAL A 227 3.04 -9.68 -7.90
N VAL A 228 2.15 -8.75 -7.56
CA VAL A 228 2.49 -7.43 -7.04
C VAL A 228 2.19 -7.38 -5.53
N VAL A 229 3.20 -7.01 -4.75
CA VAL A 229 3.06 -6.76 -3.31
C VAL A 229 3.17 -5.27 -3.05
N GLN A 230 2.26 -4.73 -2.24
CA GLN A 230 2.14 -3.30 -2.00
C GLN A 230 1.60 -3.00 -0.59
N GLY A 231 1.40 -1.72 -0.29
CA GLY A 231 1.06 -1.24 1.05
C GLY A 231 2.28 -0.89 1.89
N GLY A 232 2.06 -0.09 2.93
CA GLY A 232 3.15 0.43 3.77
C GLY A 232 3.98 -0.65 4.46
N THR A 233 3.40 -1.81 4.72
CA THR A 233 4.09 -2.92 5.39
C THR A 233 5.16 -3.54 4.50
N PHE A 234 4.96 -3.57 3.19
CA PHE A 234 5.96 -4.08 2.24
C PHE A 234 7.13 -3.12 1.99
N LEU A 235 7.11 -1.90 2.54
CA LEU A 235 8.31 -1.05 2.61
C LEU A 235 9.37 -1.62 3.57
N ASN A 236 8.98 -2.60 4.40
CA ASN A 236 9.89 -3.37 5.23
C ASN A 236 10.49 -4.53 4.43
N ASP A 237 11.79 -4.44 4.13
CA ASP A 237 12.51 -5.44 3.32
C ASP A 237 12.51 -6.84 3.97
N ALA A 238 12.44 -6.94 5.30
CA ALA A 238 12.36 -8.24 5.97
C ALA A 238 10.99 -8.91 5.77
N VAL A 239 9.92 -8.14 5.62
CA VAL A 239 8.59 -8.66 5.26
C VAL A 239 8.59 -9.14 3.81
N LEU A 240 9.17 -8.36 2.88
CA LEU A 240 9.31 -8.77 1.50
C LEU A 240 10.09 -10.08 1.38
N ARG A 241 11.27 -10.14 2.03
CA ARG A 241 12.10 -11.35 2.04
C ARG A 241 11.34 -12.55 2.64
N ALA A 242 10.61 -12.37 3.74
CA ALA A 242 9.81 -13.44 4.33
C ALA A 242 8.72 -13.92 3.36
N PHE A 243 8.12 -13.02 2.60
CA PHE A 243 7.11 -13.36 1.59
C PHE A 243 7.72 -14.21 0.47
N GLU A 244 8.82 -13.76 -0.11
CA GLU A 244 9.51 -14.48 -1.21
C GLU A 244 9.99 -15.86 -0.77
N LEU A 245 10.54 -15.98 0.44
CA LEU A 245 10.99 -17.25 0.99
C LEU A 245 9.84 -18.21 1.30
N LEU A 246 8.70 -17.72 1.78
CA LEU A 246 7.53 -18.56 2.09
C LEU A 246 6.77 -19.01 0.84
N THR A 247 6.81 -18.21 -0.21
CA THR A 247 6.13 -18.53 -1.48
C THR A 247 7.07 -19.16 -2.50
N GLU A 248 8.37 -19.15 -2.25
CA GLU A 248 9.42 -19.57 -3.18
C GLU A 248 9.32 -18.87 -4.54
N ARG A 249 8.95 -17.57 -4.52
CA ARG A 249 8.72 -16.75 -5.70
C ARG A 249 9.36 -15.38 -5.58
N GLU A 250 9.84 -14.87 -6.70
CA GLU A 250 10.11 -13.45 -6.85
C GLU A 250 8.81 -12.69 -7.08
N VAL A 251 8.67 -11.53 -6.44
CA VAL A 251 7.48 -10.70 -6.56
C VAL A 251 7.85 -9.25 -6.91
N THR A 252 6.95 -8.56 -7.56
CA THR A 252 7.14 -7.14 -7.87
C THR A 252 6.69 -6.29 -6.69
N ARG A 253 7.64 -5.61 -6.05
CA ARG A 253 7.35 -4.54 -5.10
C ARG A 253 7.69 -3.20 -5.76
N PRO A 254 6.70 -2.38 -6.14
CA PRO A 254 6.95 -1.05 -6.69
C PRO A 254 7.68 -0.15 -5.69
N ASN A 255 8.53 0.76 -6.17
CA ASN A 255 9.16 1.79 -5.32
C ASN A 255 8.13 2.67 -4.61
N ILE A 256 6.92 2.75 -5.17
CA ILE A 256 5.77 3.50 -4.65
C ILE A 256 4.78 2.59 -3.89
N ALA A 257 5.22 1.45 -3.37
CA ALA A 257 4.35 0.43 -2.76
C ALA A 257 3.34 1.00 -1.74
N GLY A 258 3.74 2.02 -0.96
CA GLY A 258 2.85 2.70 -0.02
C GLY A 258 1.88 3.72 -0.65
N LEU A 259 2.04 4.05 -1.93
CA LEU A 259 1.25 5.06 -2.64
C LEU A 259 0.28 4.47 -3.67
N MET A 260 0.23 3.15 -3.81
CA MET A 260 -0.48 2.47 -4.90
C MET A 260 -1.97 2.79 -4.96
N GLY A 261 -2.65 2.93 -3.81
CA GLY A 261 -4.05 3.36 -3.77
C GLY A 261 -4.25 4.77 -4.33
N ALA A 262 -3.43 5.74 -3.87
CA ALA A 262 -3.49 7.11 -4.38
C ALA A 262 -3.12 7.18 -5.87
N PHE A 263 -2.11 6.43 -6.30
CA PHE A 263 -1.72 6.34 -7.71
C PHE A 263 -2.85 5.78 -8.58
N GLY A 264 -3.47 4.69 -8.17
CA GLY A 264 -4.61 4.11 -8.89
C GLY A 264 -5.84 5.03 -8.93
N ALA A 265 -6.09 5.81 -7.86
CA ALA A 265 -7.11 6.85 -7.86
C ALA A 265 -6.79 7.96 -8.88
N ALA A 266 -5.53 8.43 -8.94
CA ALA A 266 -5.11 9.43 -9.94
C ALA A 266 -5.23 8.89 -11.38
N LEU A 267 -4.90 7.61 -11.61
CA LEU A 267 -5.10 6.95 -12.91
C LEU A 267 -6.60 6.84 -13.26
N THR A 268 -7.47 6.65 -12.26
CA THR A 268 -8.93 6.67 -12.45
C THR A 268 -9.40 8.04 -12.90
N ALA A 269 -9.01 9.09 -12.20
CA ALA A 269 -9.31 10.47 -12.56
C ALA A 269 -8.87 10.78 -13.99
N ARG A 270 -7.67 10.31 -14.38
CA ARG A 270 -7.17 10.49 -15.75
C ARG A 270 -8.04 9.78 -16.79
N MET A 271 -8.36 8.53 -16.57
CA MET A 271 -9.18 7.73 -17.49
C MET A 271 -10.57 8.38 -17.72
N HIS A 272 -11.23 8.82 -16.65
CA HIS A 272 -12.55 9.43 -16.74
C HIS A 272 -12.49 10.83 -17.36
N TYR A 273 -11.41 11.58 -17.15
CA TYR A 273 -11.18 12.84 -17.83
C TYR A 273 -11.07 12.65 -19.35
N GLU A 274 -10.28 11.69 -19.81
CA GLU A 274 -10.14 11.36 -21.23
C GLU A 274 -11.47 10.93 -21.85
N LEU A 275 -12.23 10.07 -21.15
CA LEU A 275 -13.56 9.65 -21.63
C LEU A 275 -14.53 10.83 -21.72
N SER A 276 -14.46 11.81 -20.82
CA SER A 276 -15.32 13.01 -20.86
C SER A 276 -15.05 13.88 -22.09
N LEU A 277 -13.81 13.92 -22.58
CA LEU A 277 -13.43 14.67 -23.78
C LEU A 277 -13.94 14.03 -25.09
N ILE A 278 -14.19 12.72 -25.08
CA ILE A 278 -14.69 12.00 -26.28
C ILE A 278 -16.19 12.27 -26.49
N HIS A 279 -16.91 12.69 -25.46
CA HIS A 279 -18.36 12.92 -25.50
C HIS A 279 -18.74 14.40 -25.74
N ILE A 280 -17.77 15.28 -25.97
CA ILE A 280 -17.98 16.66 -26.36
C ILE A 280 -17.83 16.80 -27.88
#